data_fd404b3ab93d973e9a8b6cee105c271b
#
_entry.id   fd404b3ab93d973e9a8b6cee105c271b
#
_cell.length_a   1.000
_cell.length_b   1.000
_cell.length_c   1.000
_cell.angle_alpha   90.00
_cell.angle_beta   90.00
_cell.angle_gamma   90.00
#
_symmetry.space_group_name_H-M   'P 1'
#
loop_
_entity.id
_entity.type
_entity.pdbx_description
1 polymer ?
#
loop_
_entity_poly.entity_id
_entity_poly.type
_entity_poly.pdbx_seq_one_letter_code
_entity_poly.pdbx_strand_id
1 'polypeptide(L)'
;MHFFNKRFSVIKLRLWALPMLVLILSTVLVAPVFYGESSDPYPNFYAEAHAHAENSASGEKRVYLSFDDGPSACTDEILDILAEKGVTATFFVIGPEGELTDERLLRIIKEGHEIGLHSYCHKYDEIYASVDSFLADLSAEQDWIYSVTGERCPIFRFPGGSANRYADKAVVSAIKEEMSRRGFVWYDWNADGEDSIHKNISAWEIEQNVFNCAKNKDSIVVLLHDASGHKATVEALPGIIDGFSERGYSFHLLSEMETPLQYK
;
A
#
# COMPACT_ATOMS: atom_id res chain seq x y z
N MET A 1 22.94 -37.33 -83.19
CA MET A 1 22.22 -37.66 -84.41
C MET A 1 20.71 -37.39 -84.10
N HIS A 2 20.13 -36.50 -84.94
CA HIS A 2 18.68 -36.22 -85.15
C HIS A 2 17.97 -35.44 -84.06
N PHE A 3 17.69 -34.22 -84.29
CA PHE A 3 16.73 -33.47 -85.09
C PHE A 3 15.37 -33.25 -84.39
N PHE A 4 15.19 -31.90 -84.15
CA PHE A 4 14.01 -31.03 -84.50
C PHE A 4 12.61 -31.50 -84.17
N ASN A 5 11.84 -30.72 -83.43
CA ASN A 5 10.95 -29.76 -84.08
C ASN A 5 10.24 -28.77 -83.11
N LYS A 6 10.17 -27.54 -83.53
CA LYS A 6 9.42 -26.43 -82.94
C LYS A 6 7.92 -26.62 -83.14
N ARG A 7 7.13 -26.21 -82.15
CA ARG A 7 5.80 -25.62 -82.45
C ARG A 7 5.52 -24.48 -81.49
N PHE A 8 5.40 -23.30 -82.07
CA PHE A 8 4.84 -22.12 -81.44
C PHE A 8 3.34 -22.28 -81.31
N SER A 9 2.80 -22.04 -80.14
CA SER A 9 1.36 -21.87 -79.92
C SER A 9 1.08 -20.50 -79.35
N VAL A 10 0.35 -19.71 -80.10
CA VAL A 10 -0.11 -18.36 -79.77
C VAL A 10 -1.19 -18.45 -78.71
N ILE A 11 -0.93 -17.96 -77.49
CA ILE A 11 -1.96 -17.85 -76.48
C ILE A 11 -2.48 -16.40 -76.50
N LYS A 12 -3.76 -16.34 -76.78
CA LYS A 12 -4.57 -15.10 -76.81
C LYS A 12 -4.61 -14.46 -75.44
N LEU A 13 -4.18 -13.20 -75.41
CA LEU A 13 -4.35 -12.32 -74.26
C LEU A 13 -5.84 -12.02 -74.05
N ARG A 14 -6.44 -12.52 -73.01
CA ARG A 14 -7.73 -12.05 -72.53
C ARG A 14 -7.49 -10.98 -71.48
N LEU A 15 -7.73 -9.74 -71.80
CA LEU A 15 -7.88 -8.65 -70.83
C LEU A 15 -9.10 -8.93 -69.98
N TRP A 16 -8.85 -9.21 -68.67
CA TRP A 16 -9.87 -9.13 -67.64
C TRP A 16 -9.64 -7.85 -66.87
N ALA A 17 -10.70 -7.04 -66.84
CA ALA A 17 -10.74 -5.79 -66.11
C ALA A 17 -10.49 -6.01 -64.63
N LEU A 18 -9.45 -5.33 -64.08
CA LEU A 18 -9.23 -5.20 -62.66
C LEU A 18 -10.27 -4.23 -62.09
N PRO A 19 -10.99 -4.59 -61.03
CA PRO A 19 -11.77 -3.61 -60.28
C PRO A 19 -10.85 -2.66 -59.55
N MET A 20 -11.09 -1.38 -59.77
CA MET A 20 -10.42 -0.27 -59.08
C MET A 20 -10.71 -0.35 -57.59
N LEU A 21 -9.73 -0.81 -56.78
CA LEU A 21 -9.85 -0.76 -55.34
C LEU A 21 -9.62 0.69 -54.90
N VAL A 22 -10.71 1.37 -54.60
CA VAL A 22 -10.69 2.70 -54.00
C VAL A 22 -10.24 2.54 -52.56
N LEU A 23 -8.95 2.79 -52.30
CA LEU A 23 -8.41 2.89 -50.95
C LEU A 23 -8.91 4.23 -50.36
N ILE A 24 -9.97 4.14 -49.53
CA ILE A 24 -10.36 5.27 -48.68
C ILE A 24 -9.34 5.33 -47.55
N LEU A 25 -8.30 6.18 -47.72
CA LEU A 25 -7.47 6.59 -46.61
C LEU A 25 -8.31 7.46 -45.67
N SER A 26 -8.89 6.83 -44.63
CA SER A 26 -9.42 7.59 -43.52
C SER A 26 -8.21 8.14 -42.73
N THR A 27 -7.84 9.39 -43.02
CA THR A 27 -6.96 10.16 -42.15
C THR A 27 -7.72 10.40 -40.86
N VAL A 28 -7.47 9.53 -39.85
CA VAL A 28 -7.83 9.86 -38.48
C VAL A 28 -6.98 11.06 -38.10
N LEU A 29 -7.59 12.24 -38.10
CA LEU A 29 -6.99 13.42 -37.51
C LEU A 29 -6.94 13.15 -36.00
N VAL A 30 -5.81 12.60 -35.53
CA VAL A 30 -5.50 12.59 -34.09
C VAL A 30 -5.24 14.06 -33.75
N ALA A 31 -6.27 14.74 -33.24
CA ALA A 31 -6.06 16.04 -32.63
C ALA A 31 -4.99 15.86 -31.54
N PRO A 32 -3.95 16.71 -31.49
CA PRO A 32 -3.01 16.67 -30.38
C PRO A 32 -3.84 16.94 -29.12
N VAL A 33 -3.93 15.95 -28.25
CA VAL A 33 -4.40 16.16 -26.89
C VAL A 33 -3.31 17.04 -26.27
N PHE A 34 -3.59 18.35 -26.20
CA PHE A 34 -2.82 19.25 -25.36
C PHE A 34 -3.05 18.75 -23.92
N TYR A 35 -2.15 17.93 -23.41
CA TYR A 35 -1.96 17.81 -21.98
C TYR A 35 -1.53 19.21 -21.54
N GLY A 36 -2.47 20.01 -21.05
CA GLY A 36 -2.13 21.15 -20.24
C GLY A 36 -1.18 20.62 -19.17
N GLU A 37 -0.04 21.30 -18.98
CA GLU A 37 0.84 20.97 -17.86
C GLU A 37 -0.04 20.88 -16.61
N SER A 38 -0.12 19.70 -16.02
CA SER A 38 -0.83 19.50 -14.77
C SER A 38 -0.19 20.46 -13.78
N SER A 39 -0.98 21.33 -13.18
CA SER A 39 -0.50 22.20 -12.10
C SER A 39 -0.23 21.42 -10.81
N ASP A 40 -0.48 20.13 -10.82
CA ASP A 40 -0.17 19.21 -9.74
C ASP A 40 1.33 18.95 -9.71
N PRO A 41 2.05 19.33 -8.63
CA PRO A 41 3.47 19.09 -8.49
C PRO A 41 3.82 17.59 -8.36
N TYR A 42 2.82 16.75 -8.09
CA TYR A 42 2.99 15.29 -7.92
C TYR A 42 2.07 14.51 -8.87
N PRO A 43 2.21 14.62 -10.20
CA PRO A 43 1.29 14.03 -11.17
C PRO A 43 1.27 12.50 -11.15
N ASN A 44 2.29 11.86 -10.60
CA ASN A 44 2.40 10.39 -10.49
C ASN A 44 2.07 9.86 -9.09
N PHE A 45 1.71 10.74 -8.15
CA PHE A 45 1.36 10.36 -6.78
C PHE A 45 -0.15 10.19 -6.64
N TYR A 46 -0.65 9.07 -7.14
CA TYR A 46 -2.03 8.60 -7.01
C TYR A 46 -2.04 7.14 -6.60
N ALA A 47 -3.04 6.74 -5.81
CA ALA A 47 -3.26 5.34 -5.49
C ALA A 47 -3.84 4.61 -6.71
N GLU A 48 -3.33 3.42 -6.97
CA GLU A 48 -3.96 2.54 -7.95
C GLU A 48 -5.26 1.99 -7.37
N ALA A 49 -6.28 1.84 -8.25
CA ALA A 49 -7.57 1.31 -7.80
C ALA A 49 -7.39 -0.16 -7.37
N HIS A 50 -7.55 -0.44 -6.09
CA HIS A 50 -7.63 -1.80 -5.58
C HIS A 50 -9.07 -2.27 -5.55
N ALA A 51 -9.32 -3.50 -6.02
CA ALA A 51 -10.60 -4.16 -5.82
C ALA A 51 -10.72 -4.48 -4.33
N HIS A 52 -11.64 -3.80 -3.63
CA HIS A 52 -11.98 -4.15 -2.26
C HIS A 52 -12.49 -5.59 -2.19
N ALA A 53 -12.06 -6.33 -1.17
CA ALA A 53 -12.42 -7.72 -0.98
C ALA A 53 -13.94 -7.92 -0.93
N GLU A 54 -14.39 -9.05 -1.48
CA GLU A 54 -15.80 -9.42 -1.50
C GLU A 54 -16.34 -9.66 -0.08
N ASN A 55 -17.58 -9.20 0.14
CA ASN A 55 -18.46 -9.37 1.30
C ASN A 55 -18.01 -10.36 2.39
N SER A 56 -17.61 -9.82 3.53
CA SER A 56 -17.45 -10.60 4.76
C SER A 56 -18.80 -11.10 5.27
N ALA A 57 -18.85 -12.33 5.79
CA ALA A 57 -20.02 -12.85 6.47
C ALA A 57 -20.28 -12.02 7.74
N SER A 58 -21.52 -11.53 7.92
CA SER A 58 -21.89 -10.78 9.13
C SER A 58 -21.68 -11.64 10.39
N GLY A 59 -20.83 -11.17 11.31
CA GLY A 59 -20.54 -11.82 12.59
C GLY A 59 -19.18 -12.51 12.69
N GLU A 60 -18.32 -12.39 11.69
CA GLU A 60 -16.93 -12.83 11.77
C GLU A 60 -16.09 -11.84 12.58
N LYS A 61 -15.28 -12.37 13.52
CA LYS A 61 -14.35 -11.56 14.29
C LYS A 61 -13.03 -11.42 13.55
N ARG A 62 -12.63 -10.18 13.27
CA ARG A 62 -11.44 -9.85 12.50
C ARG A 62 -10.48 -8.99 13.28
N VAL A 63 -9.21 -9.33 13.20
CA VAL A 63 -8.11 -8.51 13.73
C VAL A 63 -7.13 -8.17 12.60
N TYR A 64 -6.72 -6.92 12.58
CA TYR A 64 -5.77 -6.34 11.67
C TYR A 64 -4.57 -5.89 12.48
N LEU A 65 -3.48 -6.67 12.44
CA LEU A 65 -2.23 -6.29 13.09
C LEU A 65 -1.55 -5.24 12.25
N SER A 66 -1.12 -4.14 12.86
CA SER A 66 -0.34 -3.12 12.17
C SER A 66 0.82 -2.63 13.01
N PHE A 67 1.93 -2.34 12.32
CA PHE A 67 3.18 -1.87 12.91
C PHE A 67 3.58 -0.57 12.25
N ASP A 68 3.96 0.43 13.05
CA ASP A 68 4.40 1.73 12.60
C ASP A 68 5.91 1.91 12.83
N ASP A 69 6.54 2.83 12.10
CA ASP A 69 7.91 3.34 12.28
C ASP A 69 9.04 2.36 11.93
N GLY A 70 8.76 1.24 11.29
CA GLY A 70 9.76 0.36 10.70
C GLY A 70 10.17 0.77 9.27
N PRO A 71 11.02 -0.05 8.60
CA PRO A 71 11.54 -1.34 9.08
C PRO A 71 12.82 -1.19 9.91
N SER A 72 12.96 -2.00 10.92
CA SER A 72 14.13 -2.05 11.79
C SER A 72 14.60 -3.51 12.04
N ALA A 73 15.54 -3.71 12.96
CA ALA A 73 15.90 -5.05 13.41
C ALA A 73 14.74 -5.76 14.12
N CYS A 74 13.79 -5.02 14.73
CA CYS A 74 12.59 -5.60 15.31
C CYS A 74 11.65 -6.17 14.24
N THR A 75 11.62 -5.55 13.05
CA THR A 75 10.84 -6.06 11.90
C THR A 75 11.23 -7.48 11.53
N ASP A 76 12.53 -7.81 11.51
CA ASP A 76 13.01 -9.17 11.21
C ASP A 76 12.45 -10.19 12.20
N GLU A 77 12.50 -9.88 13.50
CA GLU A 77 12.01 -10.78 14.56
C GLU A 77 10.47 -10.89 14.54
N ILE A 78 9.77 -9.78 14.23
CA ILE A 78 8.31 -9.76 14.05
C ILE A 78 7.90 -10.64 12.86
N LEU A 79 8.58 -10.54 11.72
CA LEU A 79 8.30 -11.37 10.54
C LEU A 79 8.52 -12.86 10.83
N ASP A 80 9.56 -13.21 11.58
CA ASP A 80 9.79 -14.61 12.01
C ASP A 80 8.61 -15.14 12.85
N ILE A 81 8.10 -14.33 13.79
CA ILE A 81 6.94 -14.68 14.63
C ILE A 81 5.66 -14.80 13.77
N LEU A 82 5.40 -13.85 12.87
CA LEU A 82 4.24 -13.89 11.99
C LEU A 82 4.25 -15.13 11.11
N ALA A 83 5.41 -15.49 10.56
CA ALA A 83 5.59 -16.72 9.78
C ALA A 83 5.35 -17.99 10.60
N GLU A 84 5.90 -18.06 11.86
CA GLU A 84 5.66 -19.18 12.76
C GLU A 84 4.17 -19.35 13.10
N LYS A 85 3.47 -18.24 13.32
CA LYS A 85 2.04 -18.21 13.66
C LYS A 85 1.12 -18.35 12.44
N GLY A 86 1.63 -18.20 11.22
CA GLY A 86 0.86 -18.27 9.98
C GLY A 86 -0.15 -17.13 9.82
N VAL A 87 0.19 -15.93 10.26
CA VAL A 87 -0.67 -14.73 10.20
C VAL A 87 -0.02 -13.61 9.41
N THR A 88 -0.84 -12.72 8.85
CA THR A 88 -0.40 -11.56 8.09
C THR A 88 -0.59 -10.26 8.87
N ALA A 89 0.15 -9.22 8.48
CA ALA A 89 0.09 -7.90 9.10
C ALA A 89 0.35 -6.79 8.08
N THR A 90 0.01 -5.55 8.44
CA THR A 90 0.30 -4.34 7.66
C THR A 90 1.38 -3.52 8.35
N PHE A 91 2.39 -3.09 7.60
CA PHE A 91 3.52 -2.29 8.09
C PHE A 91 3.44 -0.88 7.49
N PHE A 92 3.24 0.13 8.33
CA PHE A 92 3.32 1.53 7.95
C PHE A 92 4.75 2.00 8.16
N VAL A 93 5.49 2.02 7.07
CA VAL A 93 6.94 2.21 7.12
C VAL A 93 7.33 3.67 7.11
N ILE A 94 8.56 3.98 7.52
CA ILE A 94 9.17 5.29 7.38
C ILE A 94 10.37 5.21 6.43
N GLY A 95 10.86 6.37 5.98
CA GLY A 95 12.04 6.44 5.10
C GLY A 95 13.24 5.65 5.65
N PRO A 96 14.23 5.33 4.80
CA PRO A 96 15.26 4.34 5.14
C PRO A 96 16.13 4.77 6.33
N GLU A 97 16.19 3.90 7.34
CA GLU A 97 17.04 4.04 8.52
C GLU A 97 18.00 2.85 8.62
N GLY A 98 19.09 2.86 7.86
CA GLY A 98 20.13 1.84 7.93
C GLY A 98 20.32 0.96 6.70
N GLU A 99 21.32 0.09 6.75
CA GLU A 99 21.80 -0.64 5.56
C GLU A 99 20.86 -1.75 5.08
N LEU A 100 20.03 -2.33 5.96
CA LEU A 100 19.15 -3.47 5.65
C LEU A 100 17.68 -3.08 5.43
N THR A 101 17.40 -1.80 5.29
CA THR A 101 16.00 -1.32 5.16
C THR A 101 15.34 -1.86 3.89
N ASP A 102 16.05 -1.84 2.77
CA ASP A 102 15.53 -2.32 1.49
C ASP A 102 15.27 -3.83 1.50
N GLU A 103 16.17 -4.63 2.09
CA GLU A 103 15.97 -6.08 2.26
C GLU A 103 14.74 -6.41 3.11
N ARG A 104 14.48 -5.61 4.15
CA ARG A 104 13.31 -5.77 5.01
C ARG A 104 12.01 -5.43 4.29
N LEU A 105 11.97 -4.36 3.49
CA LEU A 105 10.82 -4.05 2.63
C LEU A 105 10.50 -5.23 1.69
N LEU A 106 11.52 -5.76 1.02
CA LEU A 106 11.35 -6.92 0.14
C LEU A 106 10.86 -8.15 0.92
N ARG A 107 11.33 -8.34 2.15
CA ARG A 107 10.91 -9.44 3.00
C ARG A 107 9.44 -9.32 3.41
N ILE A 108 8.99 -8.13 3.82
CA ILE A 108 7.58 -7.85 4.17
C ILE A 108 6.66 -8.31 3.03
N ILE A 109 6.91 -7.86 1.80
CA ILE A 109 6.09 -8.22 0.64
C ILE A 109 6.18 -9.72 0.31
N LYS A 110 7.39 -10.27 0.28
CA LYS A 110 7.63 -11.67 -0.08
C LYS A 110 6.93 -12.64 0.87
N GLU A 111 6.78 -12.29 2.14
CA GLU A 111 6.11 -13.11 3.15
C GLU A 111 4.59 -12.87 3.20
N GLY A 112 4.04 -12.04 2.29
CA GLY A 112 2.60 -11.82 2.12
C GLY A 112 2.01 -10.77 3.05
N HIS A 113 2.83 -9.91 3.62
CA HIS A 113 2.41 -8.76 4.41
C HIS A 113 2.18 -7.53 3.52
N GLU A 114 1.48 -6.53 4.04
CA GLU A 114 1.17 -5.29 3.34
C GLU A 114 2.07 -4.15 3.81
N ILE A 115 2.47 -3.28 2.88
CA ILE A 115 3.14 -2.02 3.18
C ILE A 115 2.16 -0.87 2.99
N GLY A 116 2.09 0.04 3.97
CA GLY A 116 1.43 1.32 3.88
C GLY A 116 2.43 2.46 4.09
N LEU A 117 2.09 3.65 3.59
CA LEU A 117 2.89 4.85 3.81
C LEU A 117 2.69 5.38 5.23
N HIS A 118 3.77 5.85 5.85
CA HIS A 118 3.69 6.53 7.14
C HIS A 118 4.32 7.92 7.12
N SER A 119 5.51 8.05 6.61
CA SER A 119 6.22 9.29 6.34
C SER A 119 7.65 8.98 5.89
N TYR A 120 8.20 9.76 4.97
CA TYR A 120 9.61 9.60 4.61
C TYR A 120 10.56 10.10 5.70
N CYS A 121 10.29 11.26 6.30
CA CYS A 121 11.19 11.88 7.29
C CYS A 121 10.72 11.76 8.74
N HIS A 122 9.46 11.45 8.97
CA HIS A 122 8.78 11.31 10.27
C HIS A 122 8.98 12.50 11.24
N LYS A 123 9.08 13.72 10.70
CA LYS A 123 9.23 14.95 11.48
C LYS A 123 7.94 15.77 11.45
N TYR A 124 7.21 15.76 12.55
CA TYR A 124 5.88 16.32 12.67
C TYR A 124 5.79 17.80 12.27
N ASP A 125 6.77 18.61 12.62
CA ASP A 125 6.85 20.05 12.30
C ASP A 125 7.13 20.29 10.81
N GLU A 126 7.81 19.37 10.13
CA GLU A 126 8.05 19.45 8.70
C GLU A 126 6.84 18.96 7.91
N ILE A 127 6.35 17.74 8.20
CA ILE A 127 5.28 17.10 7.42
C ILE A 127 3.93 17.81 7.56
N TYR A 128 3.63 18.38 8.73
CA TYR A 128 2.37 19.07 8.99
C TYR A 128 2.45 20.58 8.81
N ALA A 129 3.54 21.11 8.24
CA ALA A 129 3.66 22.53 7.94
C ALA A 129 2.63 23.01 6.90
N SER A 130 2.29 22.16 5.94
CA SER A 130 1.28 22.41 4.90
C SER A 130 0.83 21.11 4.23
N VAL A 131 -0.23 21.18 3.41
CA VAL A 131 -0.64 20.05 2.54
C VAL A 131 0.50 19.68 1.59
N ASP A 132 1.15 20.65 0.96
CA ASP A 132 2.25 20.40 0.02
C ASP A 132 3.44 19.71 0.70
N SER A 133 3.78 20.09 1.94
CA SER A 133 4.84 19.43 2.71
C SER A 133 4.51 17.96 2.97
N PHE A 134 3.27 17.66 3.36
CA PHE A 134 2.81 16.30 3.59
C PHE A 134 2.83 15.46 2.31
N LEU A 135 2.35 16.01 1.20
CA LEU A 135 2.37 15.34 -0.09
C LEU A 135 3.80 15.09 -0.58
N ALA A 136 4.71 16.06 -0.41
CA ALA A 136 6.10 15.90 -0.79
C ALA A 136 6.77 14.75 -0.04
N ASP A 137 6.54 14.67 1.26
CA ASP A 137 7.08 13.64 2.14
C ASP A 137 6.57 12.24 1.77
N LEU A 138 5.24 12.07 1.66
CA LEU A 138 4.67 10.77 1.26
C LEU A 138 4.98 10.40 -0.19
N SER A 139 5.10 11.37 -1.09
CA SER A 139 5.52 11.09 -2.48
C SER A 139 6.96 10.58 -2.53
N ALA A 140 7.87 11.15 -1.74
CA ALA A 140 9.24 10.68 -1.64
C ALA A 140 9.31 9.25 -1.07
N GLU A 141 8.49 8.95 -0.07
CA GLU A 141 8.37 7.61 0.49
C GLU A 141 7.84 6.60 -0.53
N GLN A 142 6.77 6.95 -1.23
CA GLN A 142 6.21 6.11 -2.30
C GLN A 142 7.22 5.82 -3.41
N ASP A 143 8.00 6.83 -3.84
CA ASP A 143 9.01 6.65 -4.88
C ASP A 143 10.16 5.75 -4.40
N TRP A 144 10.57 5.87 -3.13
CA TRP A 144 11.55 4.97 -2.53
C TRP A 144 11.02 3.53 -2.49
N ILE A 145 9.85 3.29 -1.91
CA ILE A 145 9.23 1.96 -1.82
C ILE A 145 9.12 1.35 -3.23
N TYR A 146 8.62 2.12 -4.21
CA TYR A 146 8.51 1.67 -5.58
C TYR A 146 9.87 1.32 -6.21
N SER A 147 10.91 2.08 -5.93
CA SER A 147 12.25 1.81 -6.44
C SER A 147 12.85 0.48 -5.94
N VAL A 148 12.47 0.07 -4.73
CA VAL A 148 12.93 -1.17 -4.09
C VAL A 148 12.05 -2.36 -4.46
N THR A 149 10.73 -2.19 -4.41
CA THR A 149 9.76 -3.29 -4.47
C THR A 149 9.08 -3.43 -5.84
N GLY A 150 9.01 -2.34 -6.61
CA GLY A 150 8.19 -2.25 -7.82
C GLY A 150 6.69 -2.07 -7.55
N GLU A 151 6.28 -1.95 -6.29
CA GLU A 151 4.88 -1.81 -5.89
C GLU A 151 4.58 -0.41 -5.36
N ARG A 152 3.32 0.03 -5.53
CA ARG A 152 2.80 1.27 -5.00
C ARG A 152 1.82 0.99 -3.87
N CYS A 153 1.95 1.76 -2.77
CA CYS A 153 1.10 1.64 -1.60
C CYS A 153 -0.13 2.54 -1.75
N PRO A 154 -1.36 1.98 -1.73
CA PRO A 154 -2.58 2.78 -1.82
C PRO A 154 -3.10 3.24 -0.46
N ILE A 155 -2.49 2.77 0.61
CA ILE A 155 -2.90 3.05 1.98
C ILE A 155 -1.82 3.80 2.72
N PHE A 156 -2.24 4.59 3.72
CA PHE A 156 -1.32 5.28 4.60
C PHE A 156 -1.87 5.42 6.02
N ARG A 157 -0.99 5.75 6.95
CA ARG A 157 -1.37 6.16 8.31
C ARG A 157 -0.73 7.50 8.63
N PHE A 158 -1.51 8.40 9.20
CA PHE A 158 -1.01 9.68 9.67
C PHE A 158 -0.03 9.47 10.84
N PRO A 159 1.19 10.02 10.82
CA PRO A 159 2.03 10.09 12.01
C PRO A 159 1.28 10.71 13.20
N GLY A 160 1.16 9.92 14.30
CA GLY A 160 0.37 10.30 15.46
C GLY A 160 -1.15 10.18 15.29
N GLY A 161 -1.62 9.57 14.20
CA GLY A 161 -3.04 9.35 13.88
C GLY A 161 -3.73 10.55 13.22
N SER A 162 -4.88 10.31 12.61
CA SER A 162 -5.62 11.33 11.86
C SER A 162 -6.36 12.37 12.73
N ALA A 163 -6.35 12.19 14.05
CA ALA A 163 -6.86 13.13 15.05
C ALA A 163 -5.74 13.68 15.97
N ASN A 164 -4.48 13.65 15.51
CA ASN A 164 -3.33 14.11 16.28
C ASN A 164 -3.43 15.60 16.67
N ARG A 165 -2.58 16.01 17.63
CA ARG A 165 -2.53 17.36 18.16
C ARG A 165 -1.28 18.12 17.70
N TYR A 166 -0.48 17.51 16.84
CA TYR A 166 0.79 18.07 16.34
C TYR A 166 0.58 19.04 15.17
N ALA A 167 -0.58 18.94 14.50
CA ALA A 167 -0.93 19.76 13.36
C ALA A 167 -2.14 20.66 13.62
N ASP A 168 -2.25 21.75 12.87
CA ASP A 168 -3.49 22.52 12.78
C ASP A 168 -4.60 21.62 12.18
N LYS A 169 -5.77 21.63 12.80
CA LYS A 169 -6.92 20.82 12.35
C LYS A 169 -7.33 21.14 10.93
N ALA A 170 -7.18 22.39 10.48
CA ALA A 170 -7.49 22.79 9.11
C ALA A 170 -6.50 22.16 8.12
N VAL A 171 -5.22 22.07 8.48
CA VAL A 171 -4.19 21.40 7.65
C VAL A 171 -4.50 19.91 7.55
N VAL A 172 -4.78 19.23 8.66
CA VAL A 172 -5.13 17.80 8.64
C VAL A 172 -6.39 17.53 7.81
N SER A 173 -7.42 18.39 7.94
CA SER A 173 -8.64 18.28 7.14
C SER A 173 -8.36 18.41 5.64
N ALA A 174 -7.53 19.38 5.25
CA ALA A 174 -7.15 19.59 3.86
C ALA A 174 -6.28 18.43 3.31
N ILE A 175 -5.39 17.86 4.15
CA ILE A 175 -4.64 16.66 3.80
C ILE A 175 -5.59 15.48 3.55
N LYS A 176 -6.55 15.24 4.45
CA LYS A 176 -7.56 14.16 4.29
C LYS A 176 -8.33 14.29 2.97
N GLU A 177 -8.75 15.51 2.62
CA GLU A 177 -9.46 15.78 1.37
C GLU A 177 -8.58 15.51 0.15
N GLU A 178 -7.34 16.00 0.15
CA GLU A 178 -6.41 15.83 -0.97
C GLU A 178 -5.96 14.39 -1.15
N MET A 179 -5.66 13.66 -0.06
CA MET A 179 -5.30 12.25 -0.12
C MET A 179 -6.47 11.39 -0.63
N SER A 180 -7.70 11.68 -0.18
CA SER A 180 -8.91 11.02 -0.71
C SER A 180 -9.11 11.32 -2.19
N ARG A 181 -8.89 12.57 -2.65
CA ARG A 181 -8.95 12.96 -4.06
C ARG A 181 -7.94 12.18 -4.92
N ARG A 182 -6.78 11.85 -4.34
CA ARG A 182 -5.73 11.03 -4.97
C ARG A 182 -6.01 9.52 -4.88
N GLY A 183 -7.09 9.09 -4.23
CA GLY A 183 -7.50 7.70 -4.09
C GLY A 183 -6.85 6.95 -2.93
N PHE A 184 -6.08 7.64 -2.10
CA PHE A 184 -5.49 7.02 -0.90
C PHE A 184 -6.51 6.81 0.20
N VAL A 185 -6.33 5.72 0.98
CA VAL A 185 -7.12 5.39 2.15
C VAL A 185 -6.21 5.43 3.38
N TRP A 186 -6.62 6.14 4.44
CA TRP A 186 -5.89 6.09 5.71
C TRP A 186 -6.59 5.19 6.73
N TYR A 187 -5.78 4.65 7.64
CA TYR A 187 -6.27 3.81 8.73
C TYR A 187 -5.76 4.33 10.06
N ASP A 188 -6.68 4.56 10.99
CA ASP A 188 -6.39 4.72 12.40
C ASP A 188 -6.49 3.35 13.11
N TRP A 189 -6.59 3.33 14.44
CA TRP A 189 -6.63 2.10 15.24
C TRP A 189 -7.70 2.17 16.34
N ASN A 190 -8.06 1.04 16.91
CA ASN A 190 -8.99 0.96 18.04
C ASN A 190 -8.51 0.02 19.16
N ALA A 191 -7.31 -0.51 19.02
CA ALA A 191 -6.57 -1.18 20.06
C ALA A 191 -5.10 -0.72 19.98
N ASP A 192 -4.57 -0.24 21.10
CA ASP A 192 -3.23 0.35 21.19
C ASP A 192 -2.42 -0.42 22.23
N GLY A 193 -1.21 -0.83 21.87
CA GLY A 193 -0.26 -1.45 22.76
C GLY A 193 0.39 -0.47 23.75
N GLU A 194 0.32 0.84 23.45
CA GLU A 194 1.02 1.92 24.17
C GLU A 194 2.55 1.75 24.23
N ASP A 195 3.08 0.95 23.32
CA ASP A 195 4.48 0.53 23.26
C ASP A 195 5.44 1.67 22.87
N SER A 196 4.95 2.71 22.22
CA SER A 196 5.72 3.93 21.92
C SER A 196 5.58 5.03 22.98
N ILE A 197 4.62 4.91 23.92
CA ILE A 197 4.34 5.96 24.91
C ILE A 197 5.22 5.78 26.16
N HIS A 198 5.42 4.53 26.58
CA HIS A 198 6.12 4.19 27.82
C HIS A 198 7.46 3.54 27.57
N LYS A 199 8.54 4.25 27.86
CA LYS A 199 9.92 3.83 27.57
C LYS A 199 10.33 2.44 28.12
N ASN A 200 9.68 1.96 29.19
CA ASN A 200 10.01 0.69 29.87
C ASN A 200 8.77 -0.19 30.02
N ILE A 201 7.85 -0.12 29.07
CA ILE A 201 6.67 -0.99 29.05
C ILE A 201 7.10 -2.45 28.90
N SER A 202 6.47 -3.35 29.63
CA SER A 202 6.71 -4.79 29.51
C SER A 202 5.83 -5.41 28.43
N ALA A 203 6.24 -6.54 27.89
CA ALA A 203 5.44 -7.35 26.97
C ALA A 203 4.04 -7.65 27.53
N TRP A 204 3.94 -8.01 28.79
CA TRP A 204 2.66 -8.25 29.46
C TRP A 204 1.75 -7.01 29.48
N GLU A 205 2.29 -5.82 29.75
CA GLU A 205 1.51 -4.58 29.74
C GLU A 205 0.98 -4.26 28.34
N ILE A 206 1.81 -4.44 27.29
CA ILE A 206 1.40 -4.29 25.89
C ILE A 206 0.23 -5.23 25.58
N GLU A 207 0.34 -6.51 25.90
CA GLU A 207 -0.75 -7.48 25.72
C GLU A 207 -2.03 -7.05 26.42
N GLN A 208 -1.93 -6.61 27.70
CA GLN A 208 -3.08 -6.16 28.46
C GLN A 208 -3.73 -4.92 27.87
N ASN A 209 -2.94 -3.95 27.38
CA ASN A 209 -3.44 -2.75 26.72
C ASN A 209 -4.23 -3.10 25.46
N VAL A 210 -3.65 -3.93 24.58
CA VAL A 210 -4.32 -4.41 23.37
C VAL A 210 -5.65 -5.10 23.70
N PHE A 211 -5.64 -6.08 24.62
CA PHE A 211 -6.86 -6.81 24.95
C PHE A 211 -7.89 -5.98 25.69
N ASN A 212 -7.49 -5.00 26.50
CA ASN A 212 -8.41 -4.08 27.17
C ASN A 212 -9.13 -3.19 26.13
N CYS A 213 -8.41 -2.70 25.13
CA CYS A 213 -8.99 -1.93 24.03
C CYS A 213 -9.89 -2.77 23.13
N ALA A 214 -9.59 -4.05 22.95
CA ALA A 214 -10.31 -4.97 22.08
C ALA A 214 -11.67 -5.47 22.62
N LYS A 215 -11.97 -5.23 23.92
CA LYS A 215 -13.19 -5.73 24.55
C LYS A 215 -14.46 -5.32 23.80
N ASN A 216 -15.33 -6.30 23.54
CA ASN A 216 -16.63 -6.13 22.88
C ASN A 216 -16.57 -5.55 21.46
N LYS A 217 -15.50 -5.80 20.72
CA LYS A 217 -15.35 -5.41 19.32
C LYS A 217 -15.13 -6.66 18.47
N ASP A 218 -15.79 -6.71 17.32
CA ASP A 218 -15.64 -7.79 16.35
C ASP A 218 -14.63 -7.43 15.24
N SER A 219 -14.32 -6.14 15.06
CA SER A 219 -13.32 -5.63 14.13
C SER A 219 -12.30 -4.78 14.88
N ILE A 220 -11.04 -5.22 14.87
CA ILE A 220 -9.98 -4.65 15.70
C ILE A 220 -8.77 -4.32 14.83
N VAL A 221 -8.38 -3.05 14.83
CA VAL A 221 -7.10 -2.59 14.28
C VAL A 221 -6.16 -2.36 15.45
N VAL A 222 -5.09 -3.16 15.51
CA VAL A 222 -4.07 -3.08 16.55
C VAL A 222 -2.93 -2.20 16.08
N LEU A 223 -2.59 -1.18 16.87
CA LEU A 223 -1.37 -0.38 16.71
C LEU A 223 -0.27 -0.94 17.60
N LEU A 224 0.85 -1.24 16.97
CA LEU A 224 2.15 -1.57 17.57
C LEU A 224 3.24 -0.85 16.78
N HIS A 225 4.49 -0.90 17.27
CA HIS A 225 5.63 -0.28 16.60
C HIS A 225 6.75 -1.30 16.41
N ASP A 226 7.38 -1.28 15.22
CA ASP A 226 8.54 -2.13 14.88
C ASP A 226 9.84 -1.32 14.70
N ALA A 227 9.83 -0.07 15.18
CA ALA A 227 11.01 0.78 15.26
C ALA A 227 12.14 0.17 16.11
N SER A 228 13.34 0.65 15.91
CA SER A 228 14.50 0.23 16.70
C SER A 228 14.27 0.41 18.21
N GLY A 229 14.48 -0.66 18.98
CA GLY A 229 14.34 -0.64 20.44
C GLY A 229 13.00 -1.16 20.97
N HIS A 230 12.03 -1.48 20.12
CA HIS A 230 10.71 -2.02 20.53
C HIS A 230 10.74 -3.53 20.81
N LYS A 231 11.74 -3.99 21.60
CA LYS A 231 11.87 -5.40 21.98
C LYS A 231 10.68 -5.95 22.76
N ALA A 232 10.06 -5.13 23.60
CA ALA A 232 8.88 -5.54 24.35
C ALA A 232 7.69 -5.85 23.44
N THR A 233 7.58 -5.15 22.29
CA THR A 233 6.59 -5.45 21.25
C THR A 233 6.84 -6.80 20.61
N VAL A 234 8.10 -7.10 20.26
CA VAL A 234 8.49 -8.41 19.74
C VAL A 234 8.13 -9.52 20.73
N GLU A 235 8.44 -9.33 22.02
CA GLU A 235 8.15 -10.29 23.09
C GLU A 235 6.64 -10.45 23.36
N ALA A 236 5.83 -9.40 23.17
CA ALA A 236 4.36 -9.41 23.36
C ALA A 236 3.61 -10.09 22.20
N LEU A 237 4.18 -10.03 21.00
CA LEU A 237 3.45 -10.40 19.77
C LEU A 237 2.92 -11.85 19.79
N PRO A 238 3.66 -12.88 20.22
CA PRO A 238 3.14 -14.25 20.31
C PRO A 238 1.89 -14.34 21.18
N GLY A 239 1.90 -13.69 22.35
CA GLY A 239 0.76 -13.66 23.28
C GLY A 239 -0.47 -12.94 22.71
N ILE A 240 -0.24 -11.86 21.98
CA ILE A 240 -1.30 -11.11 21.28
C ILE A 240 -1.96 -12.00 20.21
N ILE A 241 -1.15 -12.66 19.36
CA ILE A 241 -1.67 -13.53 18.29
C ILE A 241 -2.43 -14.72 18.87
N ASP A 242 -1.85 -15.43 19.84
CA ASP A 242 -2.49 -16.59 20.48
C ASP A 242 -3.80 -16.16 21.16
N GLY A 243 -3.77 -15.04 21.88
CA GLY A 243 -4.94 -14.55 22.60
C GLY A 243 -6.10 -14.13 21.67
N PHE A 244 -5.86 -13.57 20.48
CA PHE A 244 -6.90 -13.31 19.49
C PHE A 244 -7.39 -14.61 18.83
N SER A 245 -6.49 -15.53 18.49
CA SER A 245 -6.82 -16.85 17.94
C SER A 245 -7.75 -17.64 18.86
N GLU A 246 -7.43 -17.71 20.17
CA GLU A 246 -8.26 -18.36 21.19
C GLU A 246 -9.65 -17.74 21.34
N ARG A 247 -9.80 -16.45 21.02
CA ARG A 247 -11.08 -15.74 21.06
C ARG A 247 -11.86 -15.84 19.74
N GLY A 248 -11.31 -16.58 18.77
CA GLY A 248 -11.93 -16.86 17.46
C GLY A 248 -11.84 -15.71 16.46
N TYR A 249 -10.80 -14.88 16.54
CA TYR A 249 -10.53 -13.87 15.52
C TYR A 249 -9.69 -14.49 14.39
N SER A 250 -9.97 -14.04 13.17
CA SER A 250 -9.14 -14.26 11.99
C SER A 250 -8.26 -13.02 11.72
N PHE A 251 -7.06 -13.25 11.17
CA PHE A 251 -6.09 -12.18 10.89
C PHE A 251 -6.19 -11.77 9.43
N HIS A 252 -6.18 -10.46 9.19
CA HIS A 252 -6.38 -9.86 7.87
C HIS A 252 -5.47 -8.66 7.65
N LEU A 253 -5.23 -8.32 6.37
CA LEU A 253 -4.58 -7.08 5.96
C LEU A 253 -5.55 -5.91 6.04
N LEU A 254 -5.07 -4.69 6.28
CA LEU A 254 -5.93 -3.50 6.38
C LEU A 254 -6.65 -3.20 5.08
N SER A 255 -6.04 -3.46 3.92
CA SER A 255 -6.71 -3.30 2.61
C SER A 255 -7.92 -4.22 2.41
N GLU A 256 -8.05 -5.30 3.19
CA GLU A 256 -9.21 -6.21 3.18
C GLU A 256 -10.37 -5.69 4.05
N MET A 257 -10.20 -4.57 4.76
CA MET A 257 -11.23 -3.99 5.61
C MET A 257 -12.29 -3.29 4.75
N GLU A 258 -13.55 -3.73 4.82
CA GLU A 258 -14.66 -3.17 4.03
C GLU A 258 -14.91 -1.67 4.29
N THR A 259 -14.79 -1.26 5.53
CA THR A 259 -14.95 0.15 5.94
C THR A 259 -13.72 0.55 6.74
N PRO A 260 -12.85 1.41 6.19
CA PRO A 260 -11.65 1.85 6.90
C PRO A 260 -11.96 2.46 8.26
N LEU A 261 -11.17 2.09 9.27
CA LEU A 261 -11.25 2.71 10.58
C LEU A 261 -10.58 4.08 10.55
N GLN A 262 -11.38 5.14 10.70
CA GLN A 262 -10.92 6.52 10.60
C GLN A 262 -11.49 7.36 11.75
N TYR A 263 -10.63 8.13 12.42
CA TYR A 263 -11.07 9.07 13.46
C TYR A 263 -11.79 10.28 12.83
N LYS A 264 -12.89 10.70 13.49
CA LYS A 264 -13.74 11.81 13.05
C LYS A 264 -13.16 13.17 13.45
#